data_59ae672c580885202325e227c818e781
#
_entry.id   59ae672c580885202325e227c818e781
#
_cell.length_a   1.000
_cell.length_b   1.000
_cell.length_c   1.000
_cell.angle_alpha   90.00
_cell.angle_beta   90.00
_cell.angle_gamma   90.00
#
_symmetry.space_group_name_H-M   'P 1'
#
loop_
_entity.id
_entity.type
_entity.pdbx_description
1 polymer ?
#
loop_
_entity_poly.entity_id
_entity_poly.type
_entity_poly.pdbx_seq_one_letter_code
_entity_poly.pdbx_strand_id
1 'polypeptide(L)'
;MLPAQEFANAITILFPAFTTALLAFETKNTMVTIILIGTLMHTPVSFTYHLLAGLGRHADRIDNDLRRLDQTMQHVAIVLFTFATSGSVFYTTLCCKFNAYYIFRLWHPKTTNDGRRFIPINIAAHFYMLPLLWRADYRNFLIAFESFWFGGFFFTPCINRDYFGGWGHCVFHLALSIHGYALVASIMDAS
;
A
#
# COMPACT_ATOMS: atom_id res chain seq x y z
N MET A 1 -9.55 -17.78 -0.41
CA MET A 1 -8.10 -18.11 -0.58
C MET A 1 -7.75 -19.36 0.19
N LEU A 2 -6.82 -20.16 -0.33
CA LEU A 2 -6.28 -21.35 0.36
C LEU A 2 -5.25 -20.90 1.41
N PRO A 3 -5.01 -21.70 2.47
CA PRO A 3 -3.99 -21.41 3.47
C PRO A 3 -2.60 -21.09 2.86
N ALA A 4 -2.18 -21.87 1.85
CA ALA A 4 -0.91 -21.65 1.16
C ALA A 4 -0.80 -20.27 0.51
N GLN A 5 -1.89 -19.73 -0.04
CA GLN A 5 -1.93 -18.40 -0.64
C GLN A 5 -1.78 -17.30 0.42
N GLU A 6 -2.38 -17.48 1.59
CA GLU A 6 -2.24 -16.53 2.68
C GLU A 6 -0.82 -16.53 3.27
N PHE A 7 -0.19 -17.70 3.40
CA PHE A 7 1.22 -17.77 3.78
C PHE A 7 2.13 -17.10 2.75
N ALA A 8 1.86 -17.30 1.47
CA ALA A 8 2.60 -16.63 0.42
C ALA A 8 2.38 -15.11 0.44
N ASN A 9 1.15 -14.63 0.71
CA ASN A 9 0.87 -13.21 0.90
C ASN A 9 1.67 -12.63 2.10
N ALA A 10 1.73 -13.38 3.22
CA ALA A 10 2.54 -12.98 4.38
C ALA A 10 4.02 -12.85 4.02
N ILE A 11 4.57 -13.76 3.21
CA ILE A 11 5.96 -13.69 2.78
C ILE A 11 6.17 -12.55 1.79
N THR A 12 5.31 -12.44 0.78
CA THR A 12 5.51 -11.48 -0.31
C THR A 12 5.34 -10.02 0.13
N ILE A 13 4.58 -9.71 1.18
CA ILE A 13 4.49 -8.35 1.72
C ILE A 13 5.82 -7.86 2.34
N LEU A 14 6.75 -8.74 2.64
CA LEU A 14 8.08 -8.36 3.12
C LEU A 14 8.97 -7.76 2.02
N PHE A 15 8.74 -8.09 0.75
CA PHE A 15 9.57 -7.61 -0.36
C PHE A 15 9.57 -6.09 -0.52
N PRO A 16 8.42 -5.37 -0.52
CA PRO A 16 8.41 -3.91 -0.55
C PRO A 16 9.19 -3.30 0.62
N ALA A 17 9.07 -3.86 1.84
CA ALA A 17 9.80 -3.38 3.00
C ALA A 17 11.30 -3.57 2.86
N PHE A 18 11.73 -4.75 2.40
CA PHE A 18 13.14 -5.06 2.18
C PHE A 18 13.74 -4.14 1.10
N THR A 19 13.07 -4.01 -0.04
CA THR A 19 13.51 -3.13 -1.13
C THR A 19 13.65 -1.68 -0.66
N THR A 20 12.65 -1.17 0.05
CA THR A 20 12.68 0.22 0.55
C THR A 20 13.76 0.41 1.61
N ALA A 21 14.00 -0.60 2.49
CA ALA A 21 15.05 -0.53 3.50
C ALA A 21 16.45 -0.48 2.87
N LEU A 22 16.72 -1.29 1.86
CA LEU A 22 18.00 -1.24 1.11
C LEU A 22 18.22 0.14 0.50
N LEU A 23 17.21 0.68 -0.21
CA LEU A 23 17.31 1.99 -0.85
C LEU A 23 17.49 3.11 0.18
N ALA A 24 16.81 3.06 1.32
CA ALA A 24 16.96 4.05 2.38
C ALA A 24 18.36 4.01 3.01
N PHE A 25 18.93 2.81 3.18
CA PHE A 25 20.28 2.63 3.70
C PHE A 25 21.34 3.18 2.73
N GLU A 26 21.18 2.92 1.43
CA GLU A 26 22.12 3.37 0.39
C GLU A 26 22.06 4.89 0.20
N THR A 27 20.86 5.46 0.15
CA THR A 27 20.66 6.86 -0.24
C THR A 27 20.85 7.84 0.92
N LYS A 28 20.60 7.41 2.16
CA LYS A 28 20.59 8.25 3.39
C LYS A 28 19.73 9.52 3.25
N ASN A 29 18.73 9.47 2.38
CA ASN A 29 17.84 10.59 2.10
C ASN A 29 16.67 10.57 3.10
N THR A 30 16.35 11.71 3.69
CA THR A 30 15.28 11.84 4.70
C THR A 30 13.90 11.48 4.12
N MET A 31 13.61 11.88 2.89
CA MET A 31 12.31 11.58 2.27
C MET A 31 12.16 10.09 1.95
N VAL A 32 13.25 9.43 1.56
CA VAL A 32 13.29 7.97 1.39
C VAL A 32 13.09 7.27 2.74
N THR A 33 13.68 7.80 3.82
CA THR A 33 13.46 7.29 5.18
C THR A 33 11.99 7.40 5.60
N ILE A 34 11.28 8.46 5.20
CA ILE A 34 9.84 8.61 5.47
C ILE A 34 9.03 7.54 4.70
N ILE A 35 9.39 7.23 3.45
CA ILE A 35 8.78 6.09 2.72
C ILE A 35 9.02 4.78 3.48
N LEU A 36 10.24 4.54 3.95
CA LEU A 36 10.56 3.35 4.74
C LEU A 36 9.70 3.27 6.02
N ILE A 37 9.57 4.37 6.76
CA ILE A 37 8.74 4.40 7.97
C ILE A 37 7.29 4.00 7.64
N GLY A 38 6.69 4.59 6.61
CA GLY A 38 5.33 4.24 6.18
C GLY A 38 5.20 2.76 5.80
N THR A 39 6.17 2.23 5.07
CA THR A 39 6.21 0.83 4.69
C THR A 39 6.34 -0.08 5.91
N LEU A 40 7.23 0.24 6.86
CA LEU A 40 7.43 -0.53 8.09
C LEU A 40 6.24 -0.45 9.06
N MET A 41 5.45 0.61 9.04
CA MET A 41 4.21 0.68 9.82
C MET A 41 3.14 -0.27 9.28
N HIS A 42 3.04 -0.43 7.97
CA HIS A 42 2.06 -1.30 7.33
C HIS A 42 2.47 -2.78 7.33
N THR A 43 3.71 -3.08 6.98
CA THR A 43 4.19 -4.45 6.71
C THR A 43 3.96 -5.43 7.86
N PRO A 44 4.27 -5.14 9.14
CA PRO A 44 4.06 -6.10 10.24
C PRO A 44 2.59 -6.43 10.45
N VAL A 45 1.70 -5.47 10.26
CA VAL A 45 0.26 -5.67 10.44
C VAL A 45 -0.29 -6.53 9.31
N SER A 46 0.08 -6.24 8.08
CA SER A 46 -0.33 -7.03 6.91
C SER A 46 0.22 -8.45 6.97
N PHE A 47 1.50 -8.60 7.32
CA PHE A 47 2.12 -9.90 7.56
C PHE A 47 1.33 -10.73 8.59
N THR A 48 1.04 -10.13 9.75
CA THR A 48 0.32 -10.79 10.84
C THR A 48 -1.09 -11.18 10.40
N TYR A 49 -1.79 -10.28 9.68
CA TYR A 49 -3.12 -10.56 9.14
C TYR A 49 -3.09 -11.80 8.23
N HIS A 50 -2.19 -11.84 7.25
CA HIS A 50 -2.08 -12.96 6.32
C HIS A 50 -1.63 -14.25 7.00
N LEU A 51 -0.68 -14.17 7.94
CA LEU A 51 -0.22 -15.32 8.70
C LEU A 51 -1.37 -15.96 9.49
N LEU A 52 -2.13 -15.18 10.25
CA LEU A 52 -3.25 -15.66 11.04
C LEU A 52 -4.41 -16.15 10.15
N ALA A 53 -4.64 -15.51 9.00
CA ALA A 53 -5.60 -15.99 8.01
C ALA A 53 -5.20 -17.38 7.45
N GLY A 54 -3.91 -17.58 7.15
CA GLY A 54 -3.36 -18.87 6.72
C GLY A 54 -3.49 -19.96 7.78
N LEU A 55 -3.38 -19.59 9.06
CA LEU A 55 -3.58 -20.50 10.21
C LEU A 55 -5.07 -20.75 10.54
N GLY A 56 -6.01 -20.16 9.79
CA GLY A 56 -7.44 -20.30 10.05
C GLY A 56 -7.91 -19.64 11.35
N ARG A 57 -7.16 -18.63 11.85
CA ARG A 57 -7.44 -17.95 13.13
C ARG A 57 -8.47 -16.83 13.04
N HIS A 58 -9.01 -16.54 11.85
CA HIS A 58 -10.05 -15.51 11.67
C HIS A 58 -11.41 -16.19 11.43
N ALA A 59 -12.41 -15.84 12.26
CA ALA A 59 -13.81 -16.28 12.08
C ALA A 59 -14.39 -15.69 10.78
N ASP A 60 -14.08 -14.43 10.48
CA ASP A 60 -14.38 -13.76 9.22
C ASP A 60 -13.08 -13.18 8.63
N ARG A 61 -12.75 -13.59 7.39
CA ARG A 61 -11.54 -13.12 6.68
C ARG A 61 -11.69 -11.70 6.16
N ILE A 62 -12.91 -11.24 5.95
CA ILE A 62 -13.19 -9.96 5.33
C ILE A 62 -13.45 -8.89 6.39
N ASP A 63 -14.25 -9.19 7.40
CA ASP A 63 -14.63 -8.24 8.44
C ASP A 63 -14.07 -8.65 9.82
N ASN A 64 -12.83 -8.29 10.07
CA ASN A 64 -12.16 -8.46 11.35
C ASN A 64 -11.27 -7.25 11.66
N ASP A 65 -10.96 -7.04 12.93
CA ASP A 65 -10.22 -5.87 13.40
C ASP A 65 -8.79 -5.81 12.86
N LEU A 66 -8.15 -6.97 12.65
CA LEU A 66 -6.80 -7.00 12.10
C LEU A 66 -6.79 -6.58 10.63
N ARG A 67 -7.82 -6.95 9.86
CA ARG A 67 -8.00 -6.46 8.49
C ARG A 67 -8.30 -4.97 8.45
N ARG A 68 -9.06 -4.46 9.40
CA ARG A 68 -9.30 -3.01 9.55
C ARG A 68 -8.02 -2.28 9.91
N LEU A 69 -7.20 -2.86 10.79
CA LEU A 69 -5.91 -2.30 11.15
C LEU A 69 -4.93 -2.30 9.97
N ASP A 70 -4.86 -3.39 9.19
CA ASP A 70 -4.08 -3.47 7.96
C ASP A 70 -4.43 -2.33 6.99
N GLN A 71 -5.73 -2.14 6.72
CA GLN A 71 -6.20 -1.04 5.87
C GLN A 71 -5.93 0.35 6.49
N THR A 72 -6.01 0.49 7.82
CA THR A 72 -5.65 1.72 8.51
C THR A 72 -4.18 2.07 8.28
N MET A 73 -3.28 1.09 8.38
CA MET A 73 -1.86 1.32 8.16
C MET A 73 -1.55 1.65 6.70
N GLN A 74 -2.32 1.12 5.73
CA GLN A 74 -2.23 1.55 4.33
C GLN A 74 -2.56 3.05 4.18
N HIS A 75 -3.65 3.52 4.78
CA HIS A 75 -4.00 4.95 4.78
C HIS A 75 -2.93 5.83 5.44
N VAL A 76 -2.34 5.38 6.55
CA VAL A 76 -1.24 6.09 7.22
C VAL A 76 0.01 6.14 6.32
N ALA A 77 0.41 5.01 5.72
CA ALA A 77 1.53 4.94 4.81
C ALA A 77 1.36 5.89 3.62
N ILE A 78 0.15 5.96 3.03
CA ILE A 78 -0.17 6.89 1.93
C ILE A 78 0.08 8.35 2.31
N VAL A 79 -0.27 8.77 3.53
CA VAL A 79 -0.01 10.14 4.00
C VAL A 79 1.50 10.41 4.06
N LEU A 80 2.28 9.48 4.60
CA LEU A 80 3.74 9.60 4.68
C LEU A 80 4.38 9.62 3.27
N PHE A 81 3.93 8.76 2.36
CA PHE A 81 4.39 8.75 0.98
C PHE A 81 4.05 10.05 0.26
N THR A 82 2.86 10.61 0.50
CA THR A 82 2.45 11.90 -0.05
C THR A 82 3.36 13.03 0.42
N PHE A 83 3.74 13.04 1.69
CA PHE A 83 4.71 14.03 2.19
C PHE A 83 6.08 13.83 1.55
N ALA A 84 6.56 12.59 1.51
CA ALA A 84 7.88 12.27 0.95
C ALA A 84 8.00 12.63 -0.55
N THR A 85 6.94 12.43 -1.33
CA THR A 85 6.97 12.71 -2.77
C THR A 85 6.65 14.17 -3.11
N SER A 86 5.82 14.86 -2.31
CA SER A 86 5.42 16.24 -2.59
C SER A 86 6.31 17.30 -1.93
N GLY A 87 6.90 16.99 -0.76
CA GLY A 87 7.55 17.98 0.10
C GLY A 87 6.60 19.05 0.65
N SER A 88 5.31 18.97 0.36
CA SER A 88 4.32 20.01 0.65
C SER A 88 3.45 19.66 1.86
N VAL A 89 3.59 20.42 2.94
CA VAL A 89 2.74 20.29 4.14
C VAL A 89 1.28 20.54 3.80
N PHE A 90 0.99 21.55 2.98
CA PHE A 90 -0.39 21.87 2.59
C PHE A 90 -1.04 20.69 1.84
N TYR A 91 -0.36 20.17 0.82
CA TYR A 91 -0.88 19.06 0.02
C TYR A 91 -1.04 17.78 0.86
N THR A 92 -0.06 17.50 1.73
CA THR A 92 -0.13 16.39 2.67
C THR A 92 -1.30 16.52 3.65
N THR A 93 -1.62 17.74 4.09
CA THR A 93 -2.78 17.99 4.95
C THR A 93 -4.09 17.64 4.25
N LEU A 94 -4.24 17.94 2.96
CA LEU A 94 -5.41 17.52 2.18
C LEU A 94 -5.51 15.99 2.10
N CYS A 95 -4.40 15.33 1.79
CA CYS A 95 -4.31 13.87 1.80
C CYS A 95 -4.66 13.28 3.18
N CYS A 96 -4.14 13.88 4.25
CA CYS A 96 -4.41 13.46 5.63
C CYS A 96 -5.91 13.53 5.96
N LYS A 97 -6.59 14.63 5.61
CA LYS A 97 -8.04 14.77 5.83
C LYS A 97 -8.83 13.70 5.10
N PHE A 98 -8.49 13.41 3.85
CA PHE A 98 -9.11 12.34 3.07
C PHE A 98 -8.93 10.99 3.75
N ASN A 99 -7.69 10.63 4.09
CA ASN A 99 -7.37 9.34 4.70
C ASN A 99 -7.98 9.20 6.12
N ALA A 100 -7.95 10.25 6.94
CA ALA A 100 -8.57 10.26 8.27
C ALA A 100 -10.08 10.02 8.21
N TYR A 101 -10.77 10.62 7.24
CA TYR A 101 -12.20 10.36 7.02
C TYR A 101 -12.47 8.87 6.73
N TYR A 102 -11.65 8.23 5.87
CA TYR A 102 -11.85 6.82 5.55
C TYR A 102 -11.43 5.89 6.68
N ILE A 103 -10.39 6.22 7.44
CA ILE A 103 -10.04 5.50 8.68
C ILE A 103 -11.21 5.56 9.67
N PHE A 104 -11.79 6.75 9.91
CA PHE A 104 -12.98 6.89 10.75
C PHE A 104 -14.13 6.01 10.26
N ARG A 105 -14.43 6.03 8.97
CA ARG A 105 -15.46 5.17 8.37
C ARG A 105 -15.17 3.69 8.53
N LEU A 106 -13.91 3.28 8.42
CA LEU A 106 -13.47 1.90 8.54
C LEU A 106 -13.78 1.32 9.93
N TRP A 107 -13.65 2.14 10.97
CA TRP A 107 -13.91 1.74 12.36
C TRP A 107 -15.32 2.05 12.85
N HIS A 108 -16.16 2.66 12.02
CA HIS A 108 -17.52 2.97 12.43
C HIS A 108 -18.37 1.69 12.54
N PRO A 109 -19.10 1.46 13.67
CA PRO A 109 -19.79 0.19 13.95
C PRO A 109 -20.82 -0.23 12.89
N LYS A 110 -21.41 0.72 12.16
CA LYS A 110 -22.39 0.46 11.11
C LYS A 110 -21.77 0.16 9.74
N THR A 111 -20.45 0.15 9.64
CA THR A 111 -19.77 -0.08 8.37
C THR A 111 -19.41 -1.55 8.25
N THR A 112 -20.07 -2.26 7.37
CA THR A 112 -19.66 -3.62 7.00
C THR A 112 -18.44 -3.59 6.08
N ASN A 113 -17.54 -4.54 6.26
CA ASN A 113 -16.39 -4.68 5.37
C ASN A 113 -16.83 -5.41 4.10
N ASP A 114 -17.24 -4.65 3.11
CA ASP A 114 -17.38 -5.14 1.75
C ASP A 114 -16.12 -4.82 0.93
N GLY A 115 -15.92 -5.49 -0.20
CA GLY A 115 -14.76 -5.28 -1.07
C GLY A 115 -14.60 -3.84 -1.59
N ARG A 116 -15.59 -2.97 -1.39
CA ARG A 116 -15.56 -1.56 -1.84
C ARG A 116 -14.64 -0.68 -1.00
N ARG A 117 -14.19 -1.13 0.17
CA ARG A 117 -13.20 -0.40 0.99
C ARG A 117 -11.85 -0.26 0.29
N PHE A 118 -11.60 -1.04 -0.72
CA PHE A 118 -10.41 -0.92 -1.54
C PHE A 118 -10.44 0.34 -2.45
N ILE A 119 -11.60 0.84 -2.82
CA ILE A 119 -11.74 2.03 -3.68
C ILE A 119 -11.10 3.28 -3.07
N PRO A 120 -11.36 3.63 -1.79
CA PRO A 120 -10.70 4.77 -1.16
C PRO A 120 -9.18 4.67 -1.11
N ILE A 121 -8.62 3.49 -0.87
CA ILE A 121 -7.18 3.25 -0.86
C ILE A 121 -6.58 3.51 -2.24
N ASN A 122 -7.24 3.02 -3.30
CA ASN A 122 -6.81 3.27 -4.68
C ASN A 122 -6.85 4.77 -5.02
N ILE A 123 -7.92 5.47 -4.64
CA ILE A 123 -8.00 6.93 -4.84
C ILE A 123 -6.89 7.62 -4.05
N ALA A 124 -6.68 7.23 -2.79
CA ALA A 124 -5.65 7.81 -1.94
C ALA A 124 -4.24 7.60 -2.47
N ALA A 125 -3.95 6.48 -3.14
CA ALA A 125 -2.65 6.22 -3.74
C ALA A 125 -2.25 7.27 -4.79
N HIS A 126 -3.20 7.91 -5.46
CA HIS A 126 -2.90 8.97 -6.42
C HIS A 126 -2.31 10.22 -5.75
N PHE A 127 -2.59 10.48 -4.46
CA PHE A 127 -2.01 11.63 -3.77
C PHE A 127 -0.48 11.61 -3.77
N TYR A 128 0.16 10.47 -3.60
CA TYR A 128 1.63 10.42 -3.61
C TYR A 128 2.22 10.19 -5.02
N MET A 129 1.42 9.79 -6.00
CA MET A 129 1.88 9.66 -7.39
C MET A 129 1.78 10.97 -8.18
N LEU A 130 0.73 11.77 -7.97
CA LEU A 130 0.53 13.04 -8.69
C LEU A 130 1.69 14.05 -8.56
N PRO A 131 2.39 14.18 -7.41
CA PRO A 131 3.56 15.04 -7.31
C PRO A 131 4.66 14.73 -8.33
N LEU A 132 4.80 13.48 -8.78
CA LEU A 132 5.75 13.11 -9.81
C LEU A 132 5.42 13.79 -11.15
N LEU A 133 4.13 13.86 -11.50
CA LEU A 133 3.68 14.59 -12.71
C LEU A 133 3.97 16.09 -12.63
N TRP A 134 3.74 16.71 -11.48
CA TRP A 134 4.01 18.15 -11.31
C TRP A 134 5.49 18.49 -11.45
N ARG A 135 6.37 17.54 -11.15
CA ARG A 135 7.82 17.66 -11.32
C ARG A 135 8.30 17.24 -12.71
N ALA A 136 7.37 16.91 -13.63
CA ALA A 136 7.65 16.38 -14.95
C ALA A 136 8.45 15.05 -14.94
N ASP A 137 8.40 14.32 -13.85
CA ASP A 137 9.03 13.00 -13.72
C ASP A 137 8.09 11.90 -14.27
N TYR A 138 7.85 11.99 -15.56
CA TYR A 138 6.92 11.08 -16.25
C TYR A 138 7.37 9.62 -16.22
N ARG A 139 8.68 9.37 -16.24
CA ARG A 139 9.22 8.00 -16.22
C ARG A 139 8.85 7.29 -14.92
N ASN A 140 9.21 7.86 -13.77
CA ASN A 140 8.94 7.24 -12.48
C ASN A 140 7.45 7.25 -12.16
N PHE A 141 6.71 8.27 -12.61
CA PHE A 141 5.25 8.27 -12.53
C PHE A 141 4.64 7.06 -13.26
N LEU A 142 5.02 6.82 -14.53
CA LEU A 142 4.48 5.70 -15.30
C LEU A 142 4.84 4.36 -14.67
N ILE A 143 6.09 4.17 -14.24
CA ILE A 143 6.50 2.92 -13.56
C ILE A 143 5.69 2.71 -12.28
N ALA A 144 5.53 3.74 -11.44
CA ALA A 144 4.74 3.66 -10.21
C ALA A 144 3.26 3.41 -10.51
N PHE A 145 2.69 4.11 -11.47
CA PHE A 145 1.29 3.97 -11.86
C PHE A 145 1.01 2.58 -12.44
N GLU A 146 1.79 2.16 -13.43
CA GLU A 146 1.58 0.87 -14.11
C GLU A 146 1.80 -0.31 -13.15
N SER A 147 2.86 -0.29 -12.33
CA SER A 147 3.10 -1.36 -11.36
C SER A 147 1.98 -1.47 -10.32
N PHE A 148 1.46 -0.34 -9.83
CA PHE A 148 0.33 -0.33 -8.90
C PHE A 148 -0.94 -0.87 -9.54
N TRP A 149 -1.29 -0.39 -10.75
CA TRP A 149 -2.51 -0.83 -11.43
C TRP A 149 -2.40 -2.22 -12.02
N PHE A 150 -1.22 -2.62 -12.53
CA PHE A 150 -0.96 -3.99 -12.97
C PHE A 150 -1.15 -4.98 -11.81
N GLY A 151 -0.50 -4.75 -10.68
CA GLY A 151 -0.67 -5.59 -9.51
C GLY A 151 -2.11 -5.57 -8.99
N GLY A 152 -2.74 -4.38 -8.95
CA GLY A 152 -4.13 -4.20 -8.58
C GLY A 152 -5.12 -4.92 -9.50
N PHE A 153 -4.82 -5.01 -10.80
CA PHE A 153 -5.65 -5.74 -11.77
C PHE A 153 -5.75 -7.23 -11.41
N PHE A 154 -4.64 -7.84 -11.00
CA PHE A 154 -4.64 -9.25 -10.58
C PHE A 154 -5.24 -9.47 -9.20
N PHE A 155 -5.28 -8.42 -8.39
CA PHE A 155 -5.88 -8.41 -7.07
C PHE A 155 -7.03 -7.42 -7.02
N THR A 156 -8.12 -7.67 -7.76
CA THR A 156 -9.29 -6.80 -7.67
C THR A 156 -10.46 -7.52 -7.02
N PRO A 157 -10.69 -7.34 -5.71
CA PRO A 157 -11.85 -7.91 -5.03
C PRO A 157 -13.18 -7.45 -5.62
N CYS A 158 -13.18 -6.27 -6.26
CA CYS A 158 -14.38 -5.68 -6.88
C CYS A 158 -14.94 -6.47 -8.07
N ILE A 159 -14.13 -7.32 -8.70
CA ILE A 159 -14.55 -8.09 -9.88
C ILE A 159 -14.89 -9.53 -9.50
N ASN A 160 -14.74 -9.91 -8.23
CA ASN A 160 -14.94 -11.29 -7.73
C ASN A 160 -14.15 -12.33 -8.55
N ARG A 161 -13.08 -11.90 -9.20
CA ARG A 161 -12.22 -12.73 -10.02
C ARG A 161 -10.84 -12.77 -9.41
N ASP A 162 -10.51 -13.92 -8.91
CA ASP A 162 -9.19 -14.23 -8.43
C ASP A 162 -8.39 -14.80 -9.62
N TYR A 163 -7.70 -13.91 -10.31
CA TYR A 163 -6.80 -14.35 -11.36
C TYR A 163 -5.68 -15.21 -10.75
N PHE A 164 -5.20 -16.18 -11.51
CA PHE A 164 -4.22 -17.19 -11.06
C PHE A 164 -4.67 -18.05 -9.89
N GLY A 165 -5.99 -18.32 -9.75
CA GLY A 165 -6.49 -19.25 -8.75
C GLY A 165 -6.19 -18.82 -7.30
N GLY A 166 -6.14 -17.51 -7.01
CA GLY A 166 -5.90 -16.97 -5.67
C GLY A 166 -4.51 -16.39 -5.42
N TRP A 167 -3.62 -16.44 -6.40
CA TRP A 167 -2.26 -15.92 -6.27
C TRP A 167 -2.10 -14.46 -6.69
N GLY A 168 -3.16 -13.83 -7.20
CA GLY A 168 -3.12 -12.44 -7.65
C GLY A 168 -2.67 -11.45 -6.58
N HIS A 169 -2.95 -11.72 -5.30
CA HIS A 169 -2.51 -10.90 -4.18
C HIS A 169 -0.98 -10.93 -3.99
N CYS A 170 -0.36 -12.09 -4.16
CA CYS A 170 1.11 -12.18 -4.14
C CYS A 170 1.74 -11.36 -5.27
N VAL A 171 1.15 -11.40 -6.48
CA VAL A 171 1.60 -10.58 -7.62
C VAL A 171 1.50 -9.10 -7.29
N PHE A 172 0.42 -8.68 -6.62
CA PHE A 172 0.27 -7.30 -6.15
C PHE A 172 1.40 -6.88 -5.20
N HIS A 173 1.72 -7.71 -4.20
CA HIS A 173 2.82 -7.40 -3.28
C HIS A 173 4.18 -7.28 -4.00
N LEU A 174 4.46 -8.15 -4.95
CA LEU A 174 5.69 -8.05 -5.76
C LEU A 174 5.70 -6.78 -6.61
N ALA A 175 4.58 -6.43 -7.22
CA ALA A 175 4.44 -5.18 -7.99
C ALA A 175 4.64 -3.93 -7.11
N LEU A 176 4.25 -3.97 -5.82
CA LEU A 176 4.52 -2.89 -4.87
C LEU A 176 6.02 -2.66 -4.60
N SER A 177 6.89 -3.66 -4.81
CA SER A 177 8.34 -3.45 -4.73
C SER A 177 8.84 -2.59 -5.88
N ILE A 178 8.34 -2.82 -7.09
CA ILE A 178 8.65 -2.00 -8.28
C ILE A 178 8.07 -0.58 -8.09
N HIS A 179 6.85 -0.51 -7.60
CA HIS A 179 6.19 0.74 -7.26
C HIS A 179 7.00 1.58 -6.27
N GLY A 180 7.42 0.97 -5.14
CA GLY A 180 8.24 1.63 -4.12
C GLY A 180 9.60 2.09 -4.67
N TYR A 181 10.24 1.27 -5.51
CA TYR A 181 11.47 1.67 -6.20
C TYR A 181 11.28 2.94 -7.04
N ALA A 182 10.22 3.02 -7.84
CA ALA A 182 9.96 4.19 -8.67
C ALA A 182 9.72 5.46 -7.83
N LEU A 183 9.02 5.36 -6.69
CA LEU A 183 8.85 6.50 -5.78
C LEU A 183 10.19 6.98 -5.20
N VAL A 184 11.05 6.05 -4.79
CA VAL A 184 12.37 6.38 -4.26
C VAL A 184 13.25 6.99 -5.35
N ALA A 185 13.30 6.41 -6.55
CA ALA A 185 14.05 6.96 -7.68
C ALA A 185 13.61 8.40 -7.99
N SER A 186 12.29 8.66 -8.03
CA SER A 186 11.77 10.01 -8.22
C SER A 186 12.19 11.02 -7.14
N ILE A 187 12.32 10.59 -5.89
CA ILE A 187 12.81 11.44 -4.80
C ILE A 187 14.29 11.75 -4.99
N MET A 188 15.08 10.75 -5.41
CA MET A 188 16.51 10.90 -5.63
C MET A 188 16.83 11.81 -6.84
N ASP A 189 16.03 11.69 -7.89
CA ASP A 189 16.18 12.52 -9.10
C ASP A 189 15.82 14.00 -8.82
N ALA A 190 15.07 14.28 -7.75
CA ALA A 190 14.64 15.62 -7.35
C ALA A 190 15.57 16.28 -6.30
N SER A 191 16.52 15.55 -5.73
CA SER A 191 17.47 16.02 -4.70
C SER A 191 18.80 16.40 -5.28
#